data_bb7c2379bf7e060f5f3070651ac23977
#
_entry.id   bb7c2379bf7e060f5f3070651ac23977
#
_cell.length_a   1.000
_cell.length_b   1.000
_cell.length_c   1.000
_cell.angle_alpha   90.00
_cell.angle_beta   90.00
_cell.angle_gamma   90.00
#
_symmetry.space_group_name_H-M   'P 1'
#
loop_
_entity.id
_entity.type
_entity.pdbx_description
1 polymer ?
#
loop_
_entity_poly.entity_id
_entity_poly.type
_entity_poly.pdbx_seq_one_letter_code
_entity_poly.pdbx_strand_id
1 'polypeptide(L)'
;MKVVAPMSDDAVNPGDKVVYLTFDDGPGPYTEKLLDILDRYNVKATFFVTNGKPDYQNLIAQEAQRGHTVAIHSASHDYAKIYQSVDAYFADFDEMNSIITAQTGKAADLVRFPGGSSNTISKTYCYGIMSQLVCAVEERGFRYCDWNVSSGDAGGTTSTSQVVANVIAGIKDNNVSVVLQHDIKNFSVDAVMETDNTAVKANNISTLLFFIISSLE
;
A
#
# COMPACT_ATOMS: atom_id res chain seq x y z
N MET A 1 0.87 -13.23 -9.52
CA MET A 1 1.06 -11.96 -8.84
C MET A 1 0.81 -10.86 -9.87
N LYS A 2 -0.26 -10.09 -9.72
CA LYS A 2 -0.61 -9.02 -10.66
C LYS A 2 -0.20 -7.69 -10.01
N VAL A 3 0.91 -7.12 -10.44
CA VAL A 3 1.28 -5.75 -10.10
C VAL A 3 0.59 -4.87 -11.13
N VAL A 4 -0.46 -4.17 -10.72
CA VAL A 4 -1.10 -3.17 -11.56
C VAL A 4 -0.34 -1.88 -11.36
N ALA A 5 0.60 -1.59 -12.24
CA ALA A 5 1.17 -0.26 -12.37
C ALA A 5 0.17 0.60 -13.15
N PRO A 6 -0.30 1.72 -12.63
CA PRO A 6 -1.04 2.68 -13.42
C PRO A 6 -0.02 3.41 -14.30
N MET A 7 -0.25 3.40 -15.56
CA MET A 7 0.54 4.17 -16.50
C MET A 7 -0.21 5.46 -16.80
N SER A 8 0.32 6.60 -16.35
CA SER A 8 0.23 7.78 -17.17
C SER A 8 1.40 7.70 -18.16
N ASP A 9 1.11 7.63 -19.44
CA ASP A 9 2.10 7.45 -20.52
C ASP A 9 3.12 8.59 -20.68
N ASP A 10 3.07 9.61 -19.83
CA ASP A 10 3.64 10.91 -20.18
C ASP A 10 5.04 11.21 -19.63
N ALA A 11 5.71 10.34 -18.88
CA ALA A 11 6.98 10.73 -18.28
C ALA A 11 8.03 9.65 -17.96
N VAL A 12 7.85 8.40 -18.35
CA VAL A 12 8.84 7.36 -18.05
C VAL A 12 9.73 7.09 -19.27
N ASN A 13 11.00 7.49 -19.19
CA ASN A 13 11.96 7.18 -20.25
C ASN A 13 12.42 5.73 -20.16
N PRO A 14 12.77 5.09 -21.29
CA PRO A 14 13.40 3.78 -21.28
C PRO A 14 14.68 3.82 -20.41
N GLY A 15 14.68 3.03 -19.33
CA GLY A 15 15.78 2.98 -18.36
C GLY A 15 15.51 3.65 -17.02
N ASP A 16 14.44 4.43 -16.88
CA ASP A 16 14.02 4.96 -15.59
C ASP A 16 13.51 3.85 -14.66
N LYS A 17 13.79 4.01 -13.36
CA LYS A 17 13.22 3.14 -12.33
C LYS A 17 12.02 3.82 -11.69
N VAL A 18 10.88 3.16 -11.74
CA VAL A 18 9.62 3.63 -11.16
C VAL A 18 9.41 2.94 -9.82
N VAL A 19 9.14 3.73 -8.77
CA VAL A 19 8.88 3.21 -7.43
C VAL A 19 7.54 3.73 -6.93
N TYR A 20 6.64 2.81 -6.60
CA TYR A 20 5.41 3.09 -5.90
C TYR A 20 5.59 2.75 -4.43
N LEU A 21 5.58 3.79 -3.57
CA LEU A 21 5.55 3.60 -2.13
C LEU A 21 4.14 3.28 -1.70
N THR A 22 3.96 2.18 -1.01
CA THR A 22 2.66 1.76 -0.49
C THR A 22 2.77 1.38 0.98
N PHE A 23 1.76 1.80 1.75
CA PHE A 23 1.70 1.58 3.19
C PHE A 23 0.39 0.91 3.57
N ASP A 24 0.47 -0.18 4.33
CA ASP A 24 -0.66 -0.97 4.78
C ASP A 24 -0.93 -0.77 6.29
N ASP A 25 -2.12 -1.14 6.74
CA ASP A 25 -2.59 -1.22 8.13
C ASP A 25 -2.85 0.13 8.82
N GLY A 26 -2.49 1.25 8.23
CA GLY A 26 -2.79 2.58 8.77
C GLY A 26 -4.28 2.98 8.66
N PRO A 27 -4.60 4.20 9.12
CA PRO A 27 -3.70 5.12 9.79
C PRO A 27 -3.38 4.72 11.24
N GLY A 28 -2.25 5.21 11.75
CA GLY A 28 -1.80 4.93 13.10
C GLY A 28 -0.92 6.04 13.69
N PRO A 29 -0.24 5.79 14.81
CA PRO A 29 0.48 6.83 15.56
C PRO A 29 1.68 7.44 14.82
N TYR A 30 2.11 6.85 13.73
CA TYR A 30 3.25 7.33 12.95
C TYR A 30 2.86 7.83 11.55
N THR A 31 1.58 7.74 11.17
CA THR A 31 1.08 8.17 9.86
C THR A 31 1.29 9.67 9.63
N GLU A 32 1.02 10.53 10.60
CA GLU A 32 1.25 11.98 10.47
C GLU A 32 2.73 12.29 10.22
N LYS A 33 3.64 11.64 10.94
CA LYS A 33 5.09 11.75 10.72
C LYS A 33 5.48 11.32 9.31
N LEU A 34 4.89 10.23 8.82
CA LEU A 34 5.11 9.76 7.44
C LEU A 34 4.64 10.79 6.41
N LEU A 35 3.46 11.36 6.61
CA LEU A 35 2.92 12.39 5.72
C LEU A 35 3.85 13.61 5.64
N ASP A 36 4.40 14.05 6.79
CA ASP A 36 5.36 15.16 6.84
C ASP A 36 6.69 14.84 6.13
N ILE A 37 7.13 13.58 6.19
CA ILE A 37 8.30 13.10 5.45
C ILE A 37 8.01 13.16 3.95
N LEU A 38 6.89 12.59 3.49
CA LEU A 38 6.51 12.55 2.09
C LEU A 38 6.35 13.95 1.50
N ASP A 39 5.75 14.89 2.24
CA ASP A 39 5.63 16.28 1.82
C ASP A 39 6.99 16.98 1.70
N ARG A 40 7.91 16.75 2.64
CA ARG A 40 9.28 17.31 2.59
C ARG A 40 10.02 16.94 1.32
N TYR A 41 9.82 15.72 0.82
CA TYR A 41 10.45 15.23 -0.40
C TYR A 41 9.59 15.40 -1.65
N ASN A 42 8.39 15.99 -1.50
CA ASN A 42 7.40 16.11 -2.57
C ASN A 42 7.07 14.77 -3.25
N VAL A 43 6.95 13.73 -2.44
CA VAL A 43 6.65 12.35 -2.87
C VAL A 43 5.21 12.02 -2.51
N LYS A 44 4.51 11.34 -3.41
CA LYS A 44 3.17 10.81 -3.12
C LYS A 44 3.23 9.30 -2.96
N ALA A 45 2.30 8.76 -2.16
CA ALA A 45 2.22 7.36 -1.81
C ALA A 45 0.78 6.85 -1.90
N THR A 46 0.61 5.54 -1.80
CA THR A 46 -0.70 4.89 -1.66
C THR A 46 -0.81 4.29 -0.26
N PHE A 47 -1.90 4.62 0.43
CA PHE A 47 -2.24 4.10 1.74
C PHE A 47 -3.39 3.11 1.62
N PHE A 48 -3.14 1.85 1.97
CA PHE A 48 -4.16 0.81 2.10
C PHE A 48 -4.64 0.78 3.54
N VAL A 49 -5.75 1.47 3.79
CA VAL A 49 -6.18 1.81 5.15
C VAL A 49 -7.07 0.76 5.79
N THR A 50 -7.04 0.74 7.13
CA THR A 50 -7.88 -0.09 7.98
C THR A 50 -8.63 0.75 9.01
N ASN A 51 -9.61 0.16 9.70
CA ASN A 51 -10.25 0.76 10.88
C ASN A 51 -9.74 0.17 12.20
N GLY A 52 -8.56 -0.44 12.18
CA GLY A 52 -7.94 -1.06 13.35
C GLY A 52 -7.56 -0.09 14.47
N LYS A 53 -7.47 1.22 14.18
CA LYS A 53 -7.15 2.28 15.13
C LYS A 53 -8.06 3.49 14.92
N PRO A 54 -9.31 3.45 15.39
CA PRO A 54 -10.31 4.48 15.12
C PRO A 54 -9.92 5.90 15.58
N ASP A 55 -9.07 6.02 16.60
CA ASP A 55 -8.57 7.32 17.11
C ASP A 55 -7.75 8.09 16.06
N TYR A 56 -7.23 7.41 15.04
CA TYR A 56 -6.44 8.00 13.95
C TYR A 56 -7.21 8.12 12.64
N GLN A 57 -8.50 7.75 12.60
CA GLN A 57 -9.31 7.68 11.38
C GLN A 57 -9.37 9.02 10.62
N ASN A 58 -9.27 10.16 11.33
CA ASN A 58 -9.21 11.49 10.74
C ASN A 58 -7.97 11.71 9.84
N LEU A 59 -6.93 10.91 9.99
CA LEU A 59 -5.73 11.00 9.14
C LEU A 59 -6.01 10.52 7.71
N ILE A 60 -7.03 9.69 7.49
CA ILE A 60 -7.49 9.31 6.14
C ILE A 60 -7.83 10.55 5.29
N ALA A 61 -8.51 11.53 5.90
CA ALA A 61 -8.78 12.80 5.22
C ALA A 61 -7.49 13.57 4.91
N GLN A 62 -6.51 13.56 5.80
CA GLN A 62 -5.22 14.23 5.58
C GLN A 62 -4.40 13.56 4.49
N GLU A 63 -4.37 12.22 4.43
CA GLU A 63 -3.74 11.47 3.33
C GLU A 63 -4.27 11.95 1.97
N ALA A 64 -5.60 11.99 1.82
CA ALA A 64 -6.22 12.46 0.58
C ALA A 64 -5.96 13.95 0.30
N GLN A 65 -6.07 14.83 1.30
CA GLN A 65 -5.86 16.28 1.17
C GLN A 65 -4.42 16.63 0.78
N ARG A 66 -3.44 15.84 1.24
CA ARG A 66 -2.02 15.97 0.87
C ARG A 66 -1.71 15.32 -0.49
N GLY A 67 -2.73 14.82 -1.21
CA GLY A 67 -2.62 14.30 -2.60
C GLY A 67 -2.10 12.87 -2.68
N HIS A 68 -2.20 12.09 -1.61
CA HIS A 68 -1.93 10.66 -1.63
C HIS A 68 -3.16 9.88 -2.11
N THR A 69 -2.95 8.66 -2.59
CA THR A 69 -4.04 7.74 -2.89
C THR A 69 -4.45 7.01 -1.61
N VAL A 70 -5.74 7.06 -1.30
CA VAL A 70 -6.34 6.28 -0.22
C VAL A 70 -7.07 5.09 -0.84
N ALA A 71 -6.75 3.89 -0.38
CA ALA A 71 -7.22 2.62 -0.91
C ALA A 71 -7.71 1.70 0.22
N ILE A 72 -8.50 0.70 -0.14
CA ILE A 72 -9.08 -0.23 0.83
C ILE A 72 -8.06 -1.30 1.17
N HIS A 73 -7.82 -1.54 2.49
CA HIS A 73 -7.19 -2.77 2.95
C HIS A 73 -8.23 -3.71 3.56
N SER A 74 -8.84 -3.30 4.66
CA SER A 74 -9.89 -4.02 5.38
C SER A 74 -10.40 -3.13 6.51
N ALA A 75 -11.66 -3.25 6.92
CA ALA A 75 -12.09 -2.56 8.13
C ALA A 75 -11.52 -3.24 9.39
N SER A 76 -11.59 -4.55 9.48
CA SER A 76 -11.21 -5.32 10.70
C SER A 76 -9.80 -5.89 10.66
N HIS A 77 -9.25 -6.18 9.48
CA HIS A 77 -8.03 -6.96 9.27
C HIS A 77 -8.02 -8.33 9.98
N ASP A 78 -9.21 -8.88 10.24
CA ASP A 78 -9.39 -10.18 10.88
C ASP A 78 -9.57 -11.28 9.82
N TYR A 79 -8.52 -12.06 9.59
CA TYR A 79 -8.52 -13.14 8.60
C TYR A 79 -9.62 -14.17 8.85
N ALA A 80 -9.93 -14.47 10.11
CA ALA A 80 -10.98 -15.40 10.47
C ALA A 80 -12.38 -14.86 10.12
N LYS A 81 -12.55 -13.55 10.12
CA LYS A 81 -13.78 -12.88 9.72
C LYS A 81 -13.86 -12.74 8.19
N ILE A 82 -12.85 -12.11 7.57
CA ILE A 82 -12.93 -11.70 6.17
C ILE A 82 -12.82 -12.84 5.17
N TYR A 83 -12.12 -13.93 5.52
CA TYR A 83 -11.91 -15.04 4.59
C TYR A 83 -12.84 -16.25 4.80
N GLN A 84 -13.93 -16.08 5.55
CA GLN A 84 -14.96 -17.13 5.70
C GLN A 84 -15.80 -17.33 4.44
N SER A 85 -16.12 -16.24 3.74
CA SER A 85 -16.92 -16.26 2.52
C SER A 85 -16.72 -14.97 1.72
N VAL A 86 -17.17 -14.96 0.47
CA VAL A 86 -17.19 -13.75 -0.37
C VAL A 86 -18.04 -12.66 0.28
N ASP A 87 -19.21 -13.00 0.83
CA ASP A 87 -20.10 -12.04 1.50
C ASP A 87 -19.45 -11.43 2.75
N ALA A 88 -18.77 -12.25 3.56
CA ALA A 88 -18.08 -11.77 4.76
C ALA A 88 -16.93 -10.80 4.40
N TYR A 89 -16.19 -11.10 3.33
CA TYR A 89 -15.16 -10.20 2.82
C TYR A 89 -15.74 -8.86 2.39
N PHE A 90 -16.84 -8.89 1.59
CA PHE A 90 -17.42 -7.66 1.09
C PHE A 90 -18.16 -6.85 2.17
N ALA A 91 -18.69 -7.46 3.21
CA ALA A 91 -19.21 -6.71 4.34
C ALA A 91 -18.13 -5.85 5.03
N ASP A 92 -16.93 -6.41 5.24
CA ASP A 92 -15.78 -5.71 5.80
C ASP A 92 -15.21 -4.65 4.83
N PHE A 93 -15.15 -4.99 3.55
CA PHE A 93 -14.73 -4.12 2.47
C PHE A 93 -15.65 -2.89 2.32
N ASP A 94 -16.96 -3.10 2.28
CA ASP A 94 -17.96 -2.04 2.12
C ASP A 94 -17.98 -1.12 3.37
N GLU A 95 -17.75 -1.66 4.57
CA GLU A 95 -17.51 -0.89 5.80
C GLU A 95 -16.32 0.06 5.62
N MET A 96 -15.17 -0.45 5.18
CA MET A 96 -13.97 0.39 5.01
C MET A 96 -14.16 1.44 3.91
N ASN A 97 -14.79 1.08 2.79
CA ASN A 97 -15.04 2.02 1.71
C ASN A 97 -16.02 3.14 2.13
N SER A 98 -16.97 2.83 3.01
CA SER A 98 -17.88 3.82 3.60
C SER A 98 -17.12 4.81 4.50
N ILE A 99 -16.15 4.32 5.30
CA ILE A 99 -15.27 5.16 6.13
C ILE A 99 -14.41 6.07 5.23
N ILE A 100 -13.77 5.52 4.20
CA ILE A 100 -12.98 6.32 3.24
C ILE A 100 -13.85 7.40 2.61
N THR A 101 -15.05 7.05 2.15
CA THR A 101 -15.97 8.00 1.53
C THR A 101 -16.37 9.12 2.49
N ALA A 102 -16.66 8.79 3.75
CA ALA A 102 -16.99 9.77 4.77
C ALA A 102 -15.83 10.73 5.08
N GLN A 103 -14.60 10.27 5.06
CA GLN A 103 -13.40 11.05 5.36
C GLN A 103 -12.90 11.89 4.16
N THR A 104 -13.04 11.38 2.94
CA THR A 104 -12.42 11.97 1.74
C THR A 104 -13.43 12.60 0.76
N GLY A 105 -14.71 12.28 0.91
CA GLY A 105 -15.77 12.67 -0.05
C GLY A 105 -15.81 11.81 -1.32
N LYS A 106 -14.91 10.82 -1.46
CA LYS A 106 -14.82 9.96 -2.65
C LYS A 106 -14.64 8.49 -2.23
N ALA A 107 -15.34 7.58 -2.87
CA ALA A 107 -15.12 6.15 -2.70
C ALA A 107 -13.75 5.76 -3.28
N ALA A 108 -13.10 4.78 -2.67
CA ALA A 108 -11.89 4.18 -3.23
C ALA A 108 -12.24 3.28 -4.42
N ASP A 109 -11.28 3.08 -5.31
CA ASP A 109 -11.38 2.18 -6.46
C ASP A 109 -10.26 1.12 -6.49
N LEU A 110 -9.37 1.18 -5.51
CA LEU A 110 -8.22 0.30 -5.37
C LEU A 110 -8.28 -0.43 -4.04
N VAL A 111 -7.86 -1.70 -4.05
CA VAL A 111 -7.82 -2.56 -2.87
C VAL A 111 -6.52 -3.35 -2.81
N ARG A 112 -6.08 -3.66 -1.59
CA ARG A 112 -5.07 -4.70 -1.33
C ARG A 112 -5.65 -5.71 -0.36
N PHE A 113 -5.64 -6.98 -0.75
CA PHE A 113 -6.07 -8.05 0.14
C PHE A 113 -5.12 -8.20 1.32
N PRO A 114 -5.60 -8.34 2.58
CA PRO A 114 -4.76 -8.73 3.70
C PRO A 114 -3.94 -10.00 3.40
N GLY A 115 -2.60 -9.85 3.44
CA GLY A 115 -1.68 -10.92 3.05
C GLY A 115 -1.48 -11.10 1.53
N GLY A 116 -2.08 -10.26 0.69
CA GLY A 116 -1.98 -10.29 -0.77
C GLY A 116 -2.94 -11.25 -1.45
N SER A 117 -3.12 -11.10 -2.77
CA SER A 117 -4.04 -11.90 -3.58
C SER A 117 -3.66 -13.38 -3.68
N SER A 118 -2.42 -13.72 -3.36
CA SER A 118 -1.87 -15.09 -3.39
C SER A 118 -1.66 -15.69 -2.01
N ASN A 119 -2.17 -15.07 -0.92
CA ASN A 119 -1.98 -15.58 0.42
C ASN A 119 -2.56 -17.00 0.59
N THR A 120 -1.91 -17.80 1.42
CA THR A 120 -2.32 -19.17 1.69
C THR A 120 -3.04 -19.35 3.03
N ILE A 121 -2.99 -18.33 3.90
CA ILE A 121 -3.64 -18.37 5.22
C ILE A 121 -5.15 -18.45 5.07
N SER A 122 -5.72 -17.76 4.07
CA SER A 122 -7.14 -17.78 3.75
C SER A 122 -7.73 -19.19 3.54
N LYS A 123 -6.90 -20.15 3.07
CA LYS A 123 -7.30 -21.56 2.88
C LYS A 123 -7.73 -22.23 4.18
N THR A 124 -7.25 -21.74 5.32
CA THR A 124 -7.61 -22.26 6.65
C THR A 124 -9.08 -21.96 6.97
N TYR A 125 -9.63 -20.88 6.42
CA TYR A 125 -11.00 -20.45 6.67
C TYR A 125 -11.96 -20.90 5.57
N CYS A 126 -11.55 -20.75 4.30
CA CYS A 126 -12.33 -21.19 3.15
C CYS A 126 -11.40 -21.56 1.99
N TYR A 127 -11.38 -22.83 1.61
CA TYR A 127 -10.55 -23.30 0.50
C TYR A 127 -10.96 -22.66 -0.81
N GLY A 128 -9.98 -22.10 -1.53
CA GLY A 128 -10.22 -21.47 -2.84
C GLY A 128 -10.81 -20.06 -2.78
N ILE A 129 -11.01 -19.49 -1.59
CA ILE A 129 -11.64 -18.17 -1.43
C ILE A 129 -10.92 -17.06 -2.21
N MET A 130 -9.57 -17.04 -2.24
CA MET A 130 -8.84 -15.98 -2.95
C MET A 130 -9.14 -15.94 -4.44
N SER A 131 -9.29 -17.08 -5.10
CA SER A 131 -9.65 -17.10 -6.52
C SER A 131 -11.04 -16.52 -6.78
N GLN A 132 -11.98 -16.73 -5.85
CA GLN A 132 -13.33 -16.14 -5.93
C GLN A 132 -13.28 -14.63 -5.67
N LEU A 133 -12.53 -14.20 -4.64
CA LEU A 133 -12.43 -12.78 -4.26
C LEU A 133 -11.75 -11.93 -5.35
N VAL A 134 -10.69 -12.44 -5.99
CA VAL A 134 -10.03 -11.75 -7.08
C VAL A 134 -11.02 -11.45 -8.22
N CYS A 135 -11.80 -12.46 -8.66
CA CYS A 135 -12.81 -12.25 -9.68
C CYS A 135 -13.91 -11.28 -9.21
N ALA A 136 -14.43 -11.48 -7.99
CA ALA A 136 -15.54 -10.69 -7.48
C ALA A 136 -15.18 -9.20 -7.24
N VAL A 137 -13.94 -8.90 -6.87
CA VAL A 137 -13.42 -7.53 -6.77
C VAL A 137 -13.37 -6.86 -8.14
N GLU A 138 -12.85 -7.56 -9.16
CA GLU A 138 -12.80 -7.04 -10.53
C GLU A 138 -14.23 -6.88 -11.13
N GLU A 139 -15.15 -7.82 -10.87
CA GLU A 139 -16.56 -7.73 -11.29
C GLU A 139 -17.31 -6.54 -10.66
N ARG A 140 -16.93 -6.13 -9.43
CA ARG A 140 -17.45 -4.92 -8.80
C ARG A 140 -16.81 -3.62 -9.33
N GLY A 141 -15.89 -3.71 -10.29
CA GLY A 141 -15.23 -2.56 -10.90
C GLY A 141 -14.01 -2.04 -10.12
N PHE A 142 -13.58 -2.76 -9.08
CA PHE A 142 -12.38 -2.40 -8.33
C PHE A 142 -11.13 -3.04 -8.94
N ARG A 143 -9.99 -2.40 -8.70
CA ARG A 143 -8.67 -2.96 -9.02
C ARG A 143 -8.03 -3.44 -7.73
N TYR A 144 -7.18 -4.46 -7.81
CA TYR A 144 -6.36 -4.84 -6.67
C TYR A 144 -4.88 -4.71 -6.99
N CYS A 145 -4.09 -4.47 -5.95
CA CYS A 145 -2.64 -4.26 -6.09
C CYS A 145 -1.88 -5.07 -5.04
N ASP A 146 -1.01 -5.96 -5.50
CA ASP A 146 -0.02 -6.62 -4.66
C ASP A 146 1.29 -5.80 -4.65
N TRP A 147 2.40 -6.42 -4.28
CA TRP A 147 3.73 -5.83 -4.24
C TRP A 147 4.77 -6.79 -4.84
N ASN A 148 5.89 -6.27 -5.30
CA ASN A 148 7.04 -7.04 -5.74
C ASN A 148 8.32 -6.72 -4.95
N VAL A 149 8.27 -5.74 -4.06
CA VAL A 149 9.35 -5.40 -3.12
C VAL A 149 8.80 -5.40 -1.71
N SER A 150 9.33 -6.27 -0.85
CA SER A 150 8.99 -6.29 0.58
C SER A 150 10.08 -5.60 1.39
N SER A 151 9.67 -4.68 2.25
CA SER A 151 10.56 -4.06 3.23
C SER A 151 11.01 -5.02 4.35
N GLY A 152 10.26 -6.12 4.55
CA GLY A 152 10.47 -7.06 5.64
C GLY A 152 9.87 -6.63 6.98
N ASP A 153 9.22 -5.47 7.05
CA ASP A 153 8.67 -4.91 8.28
C ASP A 153 7.43 -5.66 8.81
N ALA A 154 6.77 -6.47 7.97
CA ALA A 154 5.62 -7.28 8.40
C ALA A 154 5.97 -8.35 9.46
N GLY A 155 7.24 -8.71 9.60
CA GLY A 155 7.69 -9.72 10.59
C GLY A 155 9.14 -10.18 10.39
N GLY A 156 9.80 -9.73 9.32
CA GLY A 156 11.18 -10.12 9.02
C GLY A 156 12.22 -9.30 9.77
N THR A 157 11.91 -8.06 10.14
CA THR A 157 12.81 -7.16 10.86
C THR A 157 12.06 -6.09 11.66
N THR A 158 12.75 -5.53 12.67
CA THR A 158 12.38 -4.32 13.40
C THR A 158 13.45 -3.24 13.30
N SER A 159 14.43 -3.42 12.42
CA SER A 159 15.55 -2.51 12.22
C SER A 159 15.31 -1.59 11.03
N THR A 160 15.37 -0.29 11.24
CA THR A 160 15.27 0.75 10.20
C THR A 160 16.29 0.51 9.09
N SER A 161 17.54 0.27 9.42
CA SER A 161 18.61 0.01 8.44
C SER A 161 18.38 -1.26 7.61
N GLN A 162 17.76 -2.29 8.20
CA GLN A 162 17.43 -3.51 7.45
C GLN A 162 16.23 -3.27 6.51
N VAL A 163 15.23 -2.48 6.92
CA VAL A 163 14.13 -2.04 6.04
C VAL A 163 14.70 -1.30 4.83
N VAL A 164 15.58 -0.31 5.05
CA VAL A 164 16.27 0.42 3.97
C VAL A 164 17.01 -0.53 3.03
N ALA A 165 17.80 -1.46 3.58
CA ALA A 165 18.58 -2.41 2.78
C ALA A 165 17.68 -3.31 1.91
N ASN A 166 16.57 -3.80 2.47
CA ASN A 166 15.61 -4.65 1.76
C ASN A 166 14.94 -3.89 0.61
N VAL A 167 14.49 -2.66 0.87
CA VAL A 167 13.82 -1.82 -0.15
C VAL A 167 14.79 -1.48 -1.28
N ILE A 168 16.02 -1.04 -0.95
CA ILE A 168 17.04 -0.72 -1.96
C ILE A 168 17.40 -1.94 -2.81
N ALA A 169 17.58 -3.11 -2.19
CA ALA A 169 17.86 -4.34 -2.92
C ALA A 169 16.72 -4.67 -3.90
N GLY A 170 15.47 -4.63 -3.44
CA GLY A 170 14.32 -4.90 -4.28
C GLY A 170 14.15 -3.90 -5.45
N ILE A 171 14.40 -2.62 -5.21
CA ILE A 171 14.33 -1.59 -6.26
C ILE A 171 15.42 -1.80 -7.33
N LYS A 172 16.62 -2.25 -6.93
CA LYS A 172 17.69 -2.54 -7.90
C LYS A 172 17.31 -3.62 -8.91
N ASP A 173 16.60 -4.63 -8.45
CA ASP A 173 16.26 -5.81 -9.24
C ASP A 173 15.03 -5.60 -10.15
N ASN A 174 14.28 -4.50 -9.96
CA ASN A 174 13.07 -4.22 -10.70
C ASN A 174 13.13 -2.85 -11.40
N ASN A 175 12.57 -2.76 -12.62
CA ASN A 175 12.35 -1.48 -13.29
C ASN A 175 11.12 -0.77 -12.74
N VAL A 176 10.09 -1.53 -12.39
CA VAL A 176 8.89 -1.04 -11.70
C VAL A 176 8.79 -1.75 -10.36
N SER A 177 8.80 -0.99 -9.28
CA SER A 177 8.76 -1.49 -7.92
C SER A 177 7.49 -1.01 -7.23
N VAL A 178 6.73 -1.93 -6.66
CA VAL A 178 5.67 -1.63 -5.70
C VAL A 178 6.15 -2.11 -4.34
N VAL A 179 6.42 -1.17 -3.45
CA VAL A 179 7.05 -1.44 -2.15
C VAL A 179 5.98 -1.61 -1.09
N LEU A 180 5.99 -2.75 -0.39
CA LEU A 180 5.17 -2.99 0.80
C LEU A 180 5.89 -2.49 2.05
N GLN A 181 5.27 -1.57 2.76
CA GLN A 181 5.62 -1.09 4.10
C GLN A 181 4.36 -0.91 4.95
N HIS A 182 4.54 -0.60 6.25
CA HIS A 182 3.44 -0.36 7.18
C HIS A 182 3.70 0.95 7.95
N ASP A 183 2.77 1.89 7.89
CA ASP A 183 2.88 3.20 8.55
C ASP A 183 2.54 3.18 10.04
N ILE A 184 2.12 2.03 10.55
CA ILE A 184 1.89 1.78 11.99
C ILE A 184 3.15 1.39 12.76
N LYS A 185 4.32 1.41 12.11
CA LYS A 185 5.61 1.00 12.69
C LYS A 185 6.65 2.10 12.56
N ASN A 186 7.14 2.63 13.71
CA ASN A 186 8.08 3.75 13.70
C ASN A 186 9.34 3.47 12.88
N PHE A 187 9.95 2.30 13.07
CA PHE A 187 11.17 1.93 12.37
C PHE A 187 10.99 1.82 10.84
N SER A 188 9.77 1.49 10.37
CA SER A 188 9.43 1.46 8.96
C SER A 188 9.25 2.87 8.39
N VAL A 189 8.58 3.75 9.13
CA VAL A 189 8.41 5.17 8.78
C VAL A 189 9.77 5.88 8.74
N ASP A 190 10.65 5.63 9.72
CA ASP A 190 12.01 6.21 9.73
C ASP A 190 12.83 5.78 8.51
N ALA A 191 12.62 4.57 8.00
CA ALA A 191 13.33 4.06 6.84
C ALA A 191 13.01 4.83 5.54
N VAL A 192 11.87 5.47 5.44
CA VAL A 192 11.50 6.25 4.23
C VAL A 192 12.47 7.38 3.98
N MET A 193 12.88 8.12 5.03
CA MET A 193 13.89 9.18 4.92
C MET A 193 15.26 8.67 4.47
N GLU A 194 15.69 7.52 5.01
CA GLU A 194 17.00 6.95 4.71
C GLU A 194 17.03 6.34 3.30
N THR A 195 15.93 5.73 2.86
CA THR A 195 15.82 5.16 1.51
C THR A 195 15.96 6.24 0.44
N ASP A 196 15.32 7.38 0.63
CA ASP A 196 15.37 8.49 -0.32
C ASP A 196 16.81 9.07 -0.44
N ASN A 197 17.50 9.26 0.67
CA ASN A 197 18.85 9.79 0.67
C ASN A 197 19.92 8.79 0.18
N THR A 198 19.77 7.52 0.48
CA THR A 198 20.78 6.49 0.24
C THR A 198 20.64 5.85 -1.13
N ALA A 199 19.41 5.60 -1.58
CA ALA A 199 19.13 4.98 -2.88
C ALA A 199 19.59 5.86 -4.05
N VAL A 200 19.37 7.16 -3.94
CA VAL A 200 19.75 8.14 -4.98
C VAL A 200 21.28 8.33 -5.02
N LYS A 201 21.94 8.40 -3.86
CA LYS A 201 23.37 8.72 -3.77
C LYS A 201 24.32 7.53 -3.93
N ALA A 202 23.96 6.37 -3.37
CA ALA A 202 24.89 5.24 -3.26
C ALA A 202 24.88 4.29 -4.47
N ASN A 203 23.85 4.33 -5.31
CA ASN A 203 23.60 3.28 -6.30
C ASN A 203 23.60 3.73 -7.76
N ASN A 204 24.03 4.96 -8.09
CA ASN A 204 23.99 5.52 -9.45
C ASN A 204 22.62 5.36 -10.13
N ILE A 205 21.52 5.42 -9.37
CA ILE A 205 20.19 5.50 -9.92
C ILE A 205 20.05 6.93 -10.43
N SER A 206 20.24 7.12 -11.73
CA SER A 206 20.31 8.44 -12.36
C SER A 206 18.97 9.17 -12.32
N THR A 207 17.85 8.45 -12.25
CA THR A 207 16.52 9.01 -12.11
C THR A 207 15.67 8.00 -11.34
N LEU A 208 15.23 8.38 -10.14
CA LEU A 208 14.25 7.64 -9.35
C LEU A 208 12.95 8.44 -9.37
N LEU A 209 11.94 7.90 -10.05
CA LEU A 209 10.62 8.53 -10.15
C LEU A 209 9.69 7.86 -9.15
N PHE A 210 9.17 8.63 -8.19
CA PHE A 210 8.13 8.18 -7.27
C PHE A 210 6.77 8.55 -7.83
N PHE A 211 5.91 7.55 -8.02
CA PHE A 211 4.57 7.74 -8.54
C PHE A 211 3.50 7.25 -7.57
N ILE A 212 2.32 7.84 -7.72
CA ILE A 212 1.11 7.37 -7.07
C ILE A 212 0.50 6.26 -7.93
N ILE A 213 -0.02 5.21 -7.32
CA ILE A 213 -0.99 4.35 -7.99
C ILE A 213 -2.30 5.14 -8.00
N SER A 214 -2.49 5.97 -9.03
CA SER A 214 -3.72 6.77 -9.14
C SER A 214 -4.84 5.99 -9.80
N SER A 215 -6.07 6.33 -9.43
CA SER A 215 -7.25 5.99 -10.20
C SER A 215 -7.13 6.64 -11.58
N LEU A 216 -7.33 5.88 -12.64
CA LEU A 216 -7.58 6.45 -13.96
C LEU A 216 -8.94 7.16 -13.89
N GLU A 217 -8.97 8.44 -14.30
CA GLU A 217 -10.20 9.14 -14.62
C GLU A 217 -10.93 8.48 -15.80
#